data_c38aa16d341b6db1934be35ef4bd6440
#
_entry.id   c38aa16d341b6db1934be35ef4bd6440
#
_cell.length_a   1.000
_cell.length_b   1.000
_cell.length_c   1.000
_cell.angle_alpha   90.00
_cell.angle_beta   90.00
_cell.angle_gamma   90.00
#
_symmetry.space_group_name_H-M   'P 1'
#
loop_
_entity.id
_entity.type
_entity.pdbx_description
1 polymer ?
#
loop_
_entity_poly.entity_id
_entity_poly.type
_entity_poly.pdbx_seq_one_letter_code
_entity_poly.pdbx_strand_id
1 'polypeptide(L)'
;MKNPLRKRLPRELKGELGKYLVVFILMVASIGFVSGFLVADNSMLIAYNEGFGKYNIEDGNFRTAEQVHKTQREEIEALGVKLYDNYYVEEPLDNGSTMRFFKNRQQVDKVCLMKGELPAGIGEIAIDRMYADNNNLSVGDTLRSGKRTWKITGLVALSDYSCLFQNNNDSMLSLIHISEPT
;
A
#
# COMPACT_ATOMS: atom_id res chain seq x y z
N MET A 1 -22.26 63.32 -6.02
CA MET A 1 -21.35 63.36 -4.84
C MET A 1 -20.42 62.16 -4.88
N LYS A 2 -19.12 62.32 -4.98
CA LYS A 2 -18.15 61.20 -4.96
C LYS A 2 -18.01 60.73 -3.52
N ASN A 3 -18.36 59.47 -3.28
CA ASN A 3 -18.34 58.87 -1.94
C ASN A 3 -16.90 58.89 -1.35
N PRO A 4 -16.67 59.60 -0.22
CA PRO A 4 -15.32 59.82 0.34
C PRO A 4 -14.68 58.48 0.84
N LEU A 5 -15.49 57.47 1.13
CA LEU A 5 -15.02 56.14 1.57
C LEU A 5 -14.21 55.40 0.48
N ARG A 6 -14.53 55.63 -0.80
CA ARG A 6 -13.79 55.00 -1.92
C ARG A 6 -12.32 55.43 -2.03
N LYS A 7 -11.95 56.59 -1.53
CA LYS A 7 -10.57 57.07 -1.50
C LYS A 7 -9.83 56.67 -0.23
N ARG A 8 -10.57 56.44 0.85
CA ARG A 8 -10.00 56.08 2.16
C ARG A 8 -9.56 54.64 2.22
N LEU A 9 -10.37 53.69 1.72
CA LEU A 9 -10.09 52.27 1.70
C LEU A 9 -8.72 51.92 1.10
N PRO A 10 -8.35 52.33 -0.12
CA PRO A 10 -7.04 51.98 -0.70
C PRO A 10 -5.87 52.61 0.03
N ARG A 11 -6.05 53.75 0.72
CA ARG A 11 -5.01 54.43 1.51
C ARG A 11 -4.76 53.66 2.83
N GLU A 12 -5.82 53.23 3.52
CA GLU A 12 -5.71 52.39 4.70
C GLU A 12 -5.12 51.06 4.39
N LEU A 13 -5.53 50.42 3.29
CA LEU A 13 -4.98 49.13 2.82
C LEU A 13 -3.46 49.22 2.57
N LYS A 14 -3.00 50.30 1.95
CA LYS A 14 -1.56 50.54 1.74
C LYS A 14 -0.80 50.84 3.02
N GLY A 15 -1.40 51.54 3.97
CA GLY A 15 -0.75 51.85 5.25
C GLY A 15 -0.60 50.68 6.18
N GLU A 16 -1.52 49.71 6.12
CA GLU A 16 -1.55 48.55 7.00
C GLU A 16 -1.45 47.21 6.22
N LEU A 17 -0.84 47.24 5.07
CA LEU A 17 -0.76 46.10 4.15
C LEU A 17 -0.25 44.82 4.82
N GLY A 18 0.70 44.94 5.75
CA GLY A 18 1.21 43.81 6.51
C GLY A 18 0.16 43.07 7.36
N LYS A 19 -0.73 43.82 8.00
CA LYS A 19 -1.81 43.20 8.81
C LYS A 19 -2.80 42.45 7.93
N TYR A 20 -3.24 43.07 6.83
CA TYR A 20 -4.17 42.43 5.89
C TYR A 20 -3.56 41.22 5.21
N LEU A 21 -2.26 41.28 4.89
CA LEU A 21 -1.54 40.16 4.29
C LEU A 21 -1.46 38.96 5.24
N VAL A 22 -1.17 39.20 6.53
CA VAL A 22 -1.16 38.13 7.54
C VAL A 22 -2.53 37.46 7.66
N VAL A 23 -3.61 38.27 7.77
CA VAL A 23 -4.97 37.73 7.84
C VAL A 23 -5.35 36.96 6.59
N PHE A 24 -4.98 37.47 5.41
CA PHE A 24 -5.22 36.79 4.14
C PHE A 24 -4.49 35.45 4.06
N ILE A 25 -3.21 35.39 4.42
CA ILE A 25 -2.42 34.16 4.44
C ILE A 25 -3.02 33.15 5.41
N LEU A 26 -3.43 33.61 6.59
CA LEU A 26 -4.05 32.76 7.61
C LEU A 26 -5.37 32.18 7.11
N MET A 27 -6.21 32.96 6.45
CA MET A 27 -7.44 32.48 5.83
C MET A 27 -7.17 31.44 4.73
N VAL A 28 -6.24 31.75 3.82
CA VAL A 28 -5.87 30.81 2.74
C VAL A 28 -5.30 29.52 3.29
N ALA A 29 -4.44 29.61 4.31
CA ALA A 29 -3.86 28.43 4.95
C ALA A 29 -4.95 27.59 5.66
N SER A 30 -5.87 28.23 6.39
CA SER A 30 -6.97 27.52 7.09
C SER A 30 -7.91 26.82 6.11
N ILE A 31 -8.35 27.51 5.07
CA ILE A 31 -9.25 26.95 4.05
C ILE A 31 -8.52 25.83 3.28
N GLY A 32 -7.26 26.07 2.90
CA GLY A 32 -6.44 25.08 2.17
C GLY A 32 -6.21 23.82 3.00
N PHE A 33 -5.93 23.96 4.29
CA PHE A 33 -5.75 22.83 5.21
C PHE A 33 -7.02 21.99 5.33
N VAL A 34 -8.16 22.62 5.64
CA VAL A 34 -9.45 21.91 5.80
C VAL A 34 -9.88 21.26 4.49
N SER A 35 -9.79 21.97 3.37
CA SER A 35 -10.16 21.43 2.07
C SER A 35 -9.24 20.28 1.64
N GLY A 36 -7.93 20.43 1.86
CA GLY A 36 -6.95 19.38 1.56
C GLY A 36 -7.20 18.11 2.38
N PHE A 37 -7.53 18.27 3.67
CA PHE A 37 -7.84 17.13 4.53
C PHE A 37 -9.10 16.38 4.09
N LEU A 38 -10.18 17.11 3.77
CA LEU A 38 -11.43 16.50 3.29
C LEU A 38 -11.27 15.78 1.95
N VAL A 39 -10.47 16.34 1.04
CA VAL A 39 -10.19 15.69 -0.25
C VAL A 39 -9.35 14.44 -0.06
N ALA A 40 -8.34 14.49 0.81
CA ALA A 40 -7.49 13.33 1.11
C ALA A 40 -8.29 12.17 1.72
N ASP A 41 -9.15 12.46 2.71
CA ASP A 41 -10.01 11.48 3.36
C ASP A 41 -10.94 10.78 2.35
N ASN A 42 -11.66 11.56 1.55
CA ASN A 42 -12.57 11.01 0.55
C ASN A 42 -11.82 10.20 -0.53
N SER A 43 -10.67 10.66 -0.98
CA SER A 43 -9.85 9.94 -1.96
C SER A 43 -9.34 8.60 -1.40
N MET A 44 -8.99 8.56 -0.12
CA MET A 44 -8.54 7.36 0.57
C MET A 44 -9.67 6.33 0.68
N LEU A 45 -10.88 6.76 1.06
CA LEU A 45 -12.06 5.90 1.13
C LEU A 45 -12.46 5.33 -0.23
N ILE A 46 -12.42 6.14 -1.29
CA ILE A 46 -12.69 5.69 -2.66
C ILE A 46 -11.66 4.64 -3.07
N ALA A 47 -10.38 4.91 -2.91
CA ALA A 47 -9.31 3.97 -3.27
C ALA A 47 -9.41 2.66 -2.48
N TYR A 48 -9.75 2.72 -1.20
CA TYR A 48 -9.98 1.55 -0.36
C TYR A 48 -11.14 0.70 -0.88
N ASN A 49 -12.30 1.30 -1.11
CA ASN A 49 -13.49 0.58 -1.57
C ASN A 49 -13.32 0.00 -2.99
N GLU A 50 -12.69 0.75 -3.90
CA GLU A 50 -12.38 0.27 -5.24
C GLU A 50 -11.36 -0.87 -5.22
N GLY A 51 -10.45 -0.86 -4.25
CA GLY A 51 -9.42 -1.87 -4.06
C GLY A 51 -10.00 -3.28 -3.89
N PHE A 52 -11.06 -3.43 -3.11
CA PHE A 52 -11.71 -4.72 -2.90
C PHE A 52 -12.20 -5.35 -4.21
N GLY A 53 -12.90 -4.59 -5.05
CA GLY A 53 -13.38 -5.08 -6.33
C GLY A 53 -12.26 -5.28 -7.35
N LYS A 54 -11.32 -4.34 -7.43
CA LYS A 54 -10.24 -4.35 -8.42
C LYS A 54 -9.27 -5.52 -8.23
N TYR A 55 -8.89 -5.78 -6.97
CA TYR A 55 -7.95 -6.84 -6.64
C TYR A 55 -8.62 -8.13 -6.18
N ASN A 56 -9.95 -8.14 -6.11
CA ASN A 56 -10.74 -9.28 -5.64
C ASN A 56 -10.20 -9.79 -4.30
N ILE A 57 -10.18 -8.89 -3.31
CA ILE A 57 -9.62 -9.17 -1.98
C ILE A 57 -10.48 -10.22 -1.30
N GLU A 58 -9.84 -11.15 -0.63
CA GLU A 58 -10.48 -12.23 0.11
C GLU A 58 -11.35 -11.71 1.26
N ASP A 59 -12.46 -12.40 1.56
CA ASP A 59 -13.29 -12.11 2.73
C ASP A 59 -12.66 -12.62 4.03
N GLY A 60 -11.76 -13.59 3.92
CA GLY A 60 -11.01 -14.15 5.04
C GLY A 60 -10.11 -15.31 4.64
N ASN A 61 -9.16 -15.63 5.51
CA ASN A 61 -8.23 -16.73 5.29
C ASN A 61 -8.10 -17.61 6.55
N PHE A 62 -7.70 -18.83 6.33
CA PHE A 62 -7.34 -19.76 7.40
C PHE A 62 -6.16 -20.63 6.97
N ARG A 63 -5.42 -21.13 7.93
CA ARG A 63 -4.29 -22.04 7.70
C ARG A 63 -4.61 -23.41 8.23
N THR A 64 -4.23 -24.43 7.46
CA THR A 64 -4.32 -25.83 7.85
C THR A 64 -2.91 -26.41 7.98
N ALA A 65 -2.74 -27.37 8.91
CA ALA A 65 -1.47 -28.06 9.07
C ALA A 65 -1.18 -29.01 7.89
N GLU A 66 -2.22 -29.50 7.26
CA GLU A 66 -2.16 -30.40 6.11
C GLU A 66 -2.99 -29.85 4.96
N GLN A 67 -2.75 -30.37 3.76
CA GLN A 67 -3.54 -29.99 2.59
C GLN A 67 -5.01 -30.38 2.78
N VAL A 68 -5.92 -29.46 2.47
CA VAL A 68 -7.36 -29.70 2.55
C VAL A 68 -7.75 -30.77 1.53
N HIS A 69 -8.35 -31.86 1.98
CA HIS A 69 -8.83 -32.94 1.12
C HIS A 69 -10.07 -32.49 0.32
N LYS A 70 -10.30 -33.18 -0.80
CA LYS A 70 -11.41 -32.85 -1.71
C LYS A 70 -12.78 -32.86 -1.01
N THR A 71 -13.02 -33.82 -0.14
CA THR A 71 -14.28 -33.95 0.64
C THR A 71 -14.47 -32.76 1.59
N GLN A 72 -13.42 -32.35 2.30
CA GLN A 72 -13.45 -31.19 3.20
C GLN A 72 -13.70 -29.90 2.44
N ARG A 73 -13.08 -29.76 1.25
CA ARG A 73 -13.32 -28.61 0.36
C ARG A 73 -14.78 -28.56 -0.06
N GLU A 74 -15.35 -29.67 -0.52
CA GLU A 74 -16.75 -29.75 -0.95
C GLU A 74 -17.72 -29.43 0.20
N GLU A 75 -17.43 -29.88 1.42
CA GLU A 75 -18.22 -29.56 2.62
C GLU A 75 -18.18 -28.06 2.95
N ILE A 76 -17.02 -27.42 2.87
CA ILE A 76 -16.87 -26.00 3.14
C ILE A 76 -17.53 -25.18 2.02
N GLU A 77 -17.34 -25.55 0.77
CA GLU A 77 -17.93 -24.86 -0.37
C GLU A 77 -19.48 -25.01 -0.41
N ALA A 78 -20.03 -26.09 0.15
CA ALA A 78 -21.46 -26.26 0.33
C ALA A 78 -22.09 -25.23 1.28
N LEU A 79 -21.30 -24.58 2.13
CA LEU A 79 -21.75 -23.47 2.98
C LEU A 79 -21.88 -22.14 2.22
N GLY A 80 -21.61 -22.11 0.92
CA GLY A 80 -21.74 -20.93 0.08
C GLY A 80 -20.47 -20.09 -0.03
N VAL A 81 -19.32 -20.59 0.43
CA VAL A 81 -18.01 -19.96 0.28
C VAL A 81 -17.23 -20.63 -0.85
N LYS A 82 -16.27 -19.90 -1.44
CA LYS A 82 -15.38 -20.43 -2.47
C LYS A 82 -13.95 -20.42 -1.98
N LEU A 83 -13.30 -21.58 -2.01
CA LEU A 83 -11.94 -21.74 -1.52
C LEU A 83 -10.91 -21.55 -2.65
N TYR A 84 -9.86 -20.80 -2.34
CA TYR A 84 -8.69 -20.63 -3.19
C TYR A 84 -7.44 -21.01 -2.43
N ASP A 85 -6.61 -21.85 -3.06
CA ASP A 85 -5.36 -22.28 -2.45
C ASP A 85 -4.28 -21.19 -2.62
N ASN A 86 -3.63 -20.86 -1.52
CA ASN A 86 -2.53 -19.90 -1.50
C ASN A 86 -1.29 -20.54 -0.90
N TYR A 87 -0.41 -21.06 -1.76
CA TYR A 87 0.84 -21.68 -1.35
C TYR A 87 2.00 -20.71 -1.46
N TYR A 88 2.89 -20.77 -0.50
CA TYR A 88 4.15 -20.04 -0.55
C TYR A 88 5.32 -20.95 -0.13
N VAL A 89 6.51 -20.56 -0.56
CA VAL A 89 7.78 -21.16 -0.13
C VAL A 89 8.56 -20.10 0.60
N GLU A 90 9.11 -20.43 1.77
CA GLU A 90 9.97 -19.52 2.53
C GLU A 90 11.43 -19.82 2.23
N GLU A 91 12.20 -18.80 1.92
CA GLU A 91 13.65 -18.89 1.76
C GLU A 91 14.34 -17.76 2.53
N PRO A 92 15.43 -18.05 3.26
CA PRO A 92 16.21 -17.01 3.91
C PRO A 92 16.98 -16.20 2.87
N LEU A 93 17.09 -14.90 3.12
CA LEU A 93 17.91 -13.99 2.34
C LEU A 93 19.26 -13.74 3.01
N ASP A 94 20.25 -13.29 2.23
CA ASP A 94 21.61 -13.01 2.71
C ASP A 94 21.64 -11.88 3.78
N ASN A 95 20.63 -11.04 3.83
CA ASN A 95 20.50 -9.95 4.82
C ASN A 95 19.82 -10.39 6.14
N GLY A 96 19.53 -11.68 6.32
CA GLY A 96 18.85 -12.23 7.49
C GLY A 96 17.33 -12.20 7.46
N SER A 97 16.73 -11.60 6.43
CA SER A 97 15.28 -11.62 6.21
C SER A 97 14.80 -12.97 5.69
N THR A 98 13.55 -13.30 5.90
CA THR A 98 12.89 -14.45 5.27
C THR A 98 11.94 -13.97 4.20
N MET A 99 12.09 -14.45 2.98
CA MET A 99 11.21 -14.12 1.87
C MET A 99 10.20 -15.22 1.61
N ARG A 100 8.94 -14.83 1.41
CA ARG A 100 7.87 -15.71 0.97
C ARG A 100 7.67 -15.57 -0.51
N PHE A 101 7.83 -16.66 -1.25
CA PHE A 101 7.61 -16.71 -2.68
C PHE A 101 6.22 -17.25 -2.96
N PHE A 102 5.38 -16.43 -3.57
CA PHE A 102 4.06 -16.80 -4.02
C PHE A 102 4.02 -16.96 -5.54
N LYS A 103 3.16 -17.83 -6.00
CA LYS A 103 2.78 -17.83 -7.42
C LYS A 103 1.93 -16.60 -7.70
N ASN A 104 2.08 -15.99 -8.89
CA ASN A 104 1.23 -14.87 -9.28
C ASN A 104 -0.26 -15.25 -9.20
N ARG A 105 -1.00 -14.50 -8.40
CA ARG A 105 -2.43 -14.72 -8.11
C ARG A 105 -3.28 -14.02 -9.18
N GLN A 106 -4.17 -14.77 -9.81
CA GLN A 106 -5.00 -14.27 -10.89
C GLN A 106 -6.49 -14.13 -10.51
N GLN A 107 -6.91 -14.82 -9.47
CA GLN A 107 -8.34 -14.91 -9.09
C GLN A 107 -8.67 -14.08 -7.85
N VAL A 108 -8.00 -14.36 -6.74
CA VAL A 108 -8.19 -13.71 -5.44
C VAL A 108 -6.88 -13.05 -5.02
N ASP A 109 -6.95 -11.97 -4.27
CA ASP A 109 -5.81 -11.17 -3.80
C ASP A 109 -4.83 -10.85 -4.91
N LYS A 110 -5.34 -10.31 -6.00
CA LYS A 110 -4.53 -9.94 -7.15
C LYS A 110 -3.48 -8.92 -6.75
N VAL A 111 -2.30 -9.12 -7.27
CA VAL A 111 -1.16 -8.26 -6.99
C VAL A 111 -1.37 -6.86 -7.59
N CYS A 112 -1.16 -5.82 -6.80
CA CYS A 112 -1.12 -4.45 -7.28
C CYS A 112 0.27 -4.11 -7.79
N LEU A 113 0.45 -4.03 -9.10
CA LEU A 113 1.71 -3.59 -9.72
C LEU A 113 1.85 -2.08 -9.55
N MET A 114 2.89 -1.65 -8.82
CA MET A 114 3.20 -0.25 -8.56
C MET A 114 4.22 0.32 -9.57
N LYS A 115 5.21 -0.51 -9.96
CA LYS A 115 6.27 -0.08 -10.88
C LYS A 115 6.84 -1.32 -11.61
N GLY A 116 7.23 -1.14 -12.87
CA GLY A 116 7.82 -2.21 -13.69
C GLY A 116 6.77 -3.16 -14.25
N GLU A 117 7.10 -4.43 -14.33
CA GLU A 117 6.27 -5.49 -14.92
C GLU A 117 6.24 -6.71 -14.01
N LEU A 118 5.15 -7.50 -14.11
CA LEU A 118 5.07 -8.77 -13.40
C LEU A 118 6.04 -9.79 -14.01
N PRO A 119 6.62 -10.70 -13.19
CA PRO A 119 7.54 -11.73 -13.69
C PRO A 119 6.90 -12.59 -14.78
N ALA A 120 7.57 -12.73 -15.90
CA ALA A 120 7.15 -13.56 -17.03
C ALA A 120 8.11 -14.74 -17.29
N GLY A 121 9.36 -14.62 -16.83
CA GLY A 121 10.43 -15.58 -17.05
C GLY A 121 10.95 -16.27 -15.80
N ILE A 122 11.72 -17.34 -16.02
CA ILE A 122 12.44 -18.03 -14.94
C ILE A 122 13.54 -17.11 -14.42
N GLY A 123 13.64 -16.98 -13.09
CA GLY A 123 14.63 -16.10 -12.45
C GLY A 123 14.19 -14.65 -12.34
N GLU A 124 12.97 -14.33 -12.68
CA GLU A 124 12.36 -13.02 -12.48
C GLU A 124 11.47 -13.02 -11.23
N ILE A 125 11.42 -11.86 -10.54
CA ILE A 125 10.62 -11.68 -9.34
C ILE A 125 10.05 -10.26 -9.27
N ALA A 126 8.84 -10.14 -8.76
CA ALA A 126 8.31 -8.87 -8.27
C ALA A 126 8.35 -8.88 -6.75
N ILE A 127 8.84 -7.82 -6.14
CA ILE A 127 9.01 -7.70 -4.70
C ILE A 127 8.11 -6.63 -4.12
N ASP A 128 7.84 -6.74 -2.83
CA ASP A 128 7.08 -5.71 -2.12
C ASP A 128 7.78 -4.35 -2.20
N ARG A 129 7.00 -3.29 -2.44
CA ARG A 129 7.52 -1.93 -2.58
C ARG A 129 8.22 -1.44 -1.31
N MET A 130 7.65 -1.72 -0.13
CA MET A 130 8.24 -1.25 1.12
C MET A 130 9.55 -1.97 1.43
N TYR A 131 9.63 -3.27 1.11
CA TYR A 131 10.89 -4.00 1.20
C TYR A 131 11.95 -3.41 0.26
N ALA A 132 11.58 -3.10 -0.97
CA ALA A 132 12.48 -2.48 -1.94
C ALA A 132 12.99 -1.12 -1.46
N ASP A 133 12.09 -0.25 -0.99
CA ASP A 133 12.43 1.08 -0.47
C ASP A 133 13.39 0.98 0.73
N ASN A 134 13.15 0.06 1.65
CA ASN A 134 13.96 -0.13 2.85
C ASN A 134 15.36 -0.71 2.58
N ASN A 135 15.49 -1.49 1.51
CA ASN A 135 16.76 -2.11 1.11
C ASN A 135 17.43 -1.40 -0.08
N ASN A 136 16.92 -0.23 -0.50
CA ASN A 136 17.40 0.55 -1.65
C ASN A 136 17.46 -0.27 -2.95
N LEU A 137 16.46 -1.14 -3.16
CA LEU A 137 16.34 -1.97 -4.35
C LEU A 137 15.39 -1.30 -5.37
N SER A 138 15.69 -1.51 -6.64
CA SER A 138 14.93 -0.96 -7.76
C SER A 138 14.64 -2.02 -8.82
N VAL A 139 13.70 -1.73 -9.70
CA VAL A 139 13.46 -2.57 -10.88
C VAL A 139 14.73 -2.62 -11.73
N GLY A 140 15.16 -3.83 -12.06
CA GLY A 140 16.41 -4.12 -12.77
C GLY A 140 17.52 -4.66 -11.87
N ASP A 141 17.45 -4.45 -10.56
CA ASP A 141 18.41 -5.00 -9.59
C ASP A 141 18.22 -6.50 -9.42
N THR A 142 19.15 -7.11 -8.70
CA THR A 142 19.11 -8.54 -8.40
C THR A 142 19.03 -8.79 -6.91
N LEU A 143 18.28 -9.82 -6.53
CA LEU A 143 18.13 -10.30 -5.17
C LEU A 143 18.64 -11.75 -5.09
N ARG A 144 19.41 -12.08 -4.05
CA ARG A 144 19.89 -13.44 -3.81
C ARG A 144 19.11 -14.10 -2.69
N SER A 145 18.69 -15.34 -2.96
CA SER A 145 18.04 -16.21 -1.98
C SER A 145 18.72 -17.59 -2.05
N GLY A 146 19.47 -17.92 -1.03
CA GLY A 146 20.28 -19.13 -1.01
C GLY A 146 21.24 -19.21 -2.21
N LYS A 147 21.06 -20.23 -3.07
CA LYS A 147 21.86 -20.41 -4.29
C LYS A 147 21.29 -19.74 -5.54
N ARG A 148 20.13 -19.09 -5.44
CA ARG A 148 19.42 -18.50 -6.57
C ARG A 148 19.64 -16.99 -6.61
N THR A 149 19.69 -16.46 -7.81
CA THR A 149 19.70 -15.02 -8.07
C THR A 149 18.45 -14.69 -8.88
N TRP A 150 17.72 -13.70 -8.39
CA TRP A 150 16.47 -13.25 -8.97
C TRP A 150 16.63 -11.84 -9.52
N LYS A 151 16.12 -11.61 -10.72
CA LYS A 151 16.06 -10.27 -11.30
C LYS A 151 14.73 -9.62 -10.89
N ILE A 152 14.79 -8.45 -10.31
CA ILE A 152 13.61 -7.66 -9.91
C ILE A 152 13.02 -7.03 -11.17
N THR A 153 11.82 -7.45 -11.56
CA THR A 153 11.11 -6.91 -12.73
C THR A 153 9.99 -5.95 -12.34
N GLY A 154 9.48 -6.05 -11.13
CA GLY A 154 8.41 -5.18 -10.66
C GLY A 154 8.41 -4.95 -9.16
N LEU A 155 7.83 -3.83 -8.77
CA LEU A 155 7.50 -3.49 -7.40
C LEU A 155 5.99 -3.59 -7.22
N VAL A 156 5.56 -4.31 -6.19
CA VAL A 156 4.16 -4.65 -5.97
C VAL A 156 3.69 -4.26 -4.57
N ALA A 157 2.38 -4.19 -4.41
CA ALA A 157 1.71 -4.18 -3.12
C ALA A 157 0.71 -5.35 -3.08
N LEU A 158 0.58 -5.96 -1.92
CA LEU A 158 -0.29 -7.10 -1.66
C LEU A 158 -1.36 -6.70 -0.67
N SER A 159 -2.59 -7.18 -0.87
CA SER A 159 -3.73 -6.89 0.00
C SER A 159 -3.70 -7.67 1.31
N ASP A 160 -3.15 -8.86 1.29
CA ASP A 160 -3.05 -9.77 2.44
C ASP A 160 -1.89 -9.45 3.40
N TYR A 161 -1.11 -8.42 3.09
CA TYR A 161 -0.08 -7.87 3.98
C TYR A 161 -0.50 -6.49 4.49
N SER A 162 -1.49 -6.43 5.36
CA SER A 162 -1.85 -5.21 6.06
C SER A 162 -0.83 -4.81 7.13
N CYS A 163 -0.06 -5.79 7.63
CA CYS A 163 1.01 -5.59 8.61
C CYS A 163 2.20 -6.49 8.26
N LEU A 164 3.39 -5.91 8.23
CA LEU A 164 4.67 -6.61 8.00
C LEU A 164 5.17 -7.28 9.30
N PHE A 165 4.32 -8.03 9.97
CA PHE A 165 4.70 -8.77 11.17
C PHE A 165 5.18 -10.17 10.83
N GLN A 166 6.15 -10.66 11.59
CA GLN A 166 6.62 -12.04 11.49
C GLN A 166 5.48 -13.04 11.75
N ASN A 167 4.59 -12.73 12.68
CA ASN A 167 3.37 -13.48 12.93
C ASN A 167 2.16 -12.57 12.77
N ASN A 168 1.16 -13.00 12.03
CA ASN A 168 -0.09 -12.26 11.88
C ASN A 168 -0.84 -12.02 13.21
N ASN A 169 -0.43 -12.71 14.28
CA ASN A 169 -0.99 -12.55 15.62
C ASN A 169 -0.23 -11.52 16.47
N ASP A 170 0.86 -10.96 15.97
CA ASP A 170 1.59 -9.92 16.68
C ASP A 170 0.79 -8.63 16.67
N SER A 171 0.46 -8.14 17.85
CA SER A 171 -0.34 -6.92 18.03
C SER A 171 0.51 -5.66 18.24
N MET A 172 1.83 -5.79 18.34
CA MET A 172 2.75 -4.67 18.52
C MET A 172 3.43 -4.28 17.22
N LEU A 173 3.20 -3.03 16.80
CA LEU A 173 3.94 -2.36 15.74
C LEU A 173 5.38 -2.11 16.21
N SER A 174 6.30 -2.97 15.84
CA SER A 174 7.72 -2.64 15.88
C SER A 174 8.10 -2.01 14.55
N LEU A 175 8.29 -0.70 14.52
CA LEU A 175 8.73 0.05 13.34
C LEU A 175 10.09 -0.43 12.80
N ILE A 176 10.84 -1.17 13.60
CA ILE A 176 12.16 -1.73 13.25
C ILE A 176 12.02 -2.96 12.34
N HIS A 177 10.90 -3.65 12.36
CA HIS A 177 10.65 -4.88 11.58
C HIS A 177 9.78 -4.66 10.33
N ILE A 178 9.43 -3.43 9.99
CA ILE A 178 8.66 -3.09 8.78
C ILE A 178 9.43 -3.41 7.49
N SER A 179 10.75 -3.62 7.58
CA SER A 179 11.61 -3.92 6.44
C SER A 179 11.67 -5.39 6.05
N GLU A 180 11.08 -6.28 6.83
CA GLU A 180 11.22 -7.70 6.60
C GLU A 180 9.87 -8.30 6.21
N PRO A 181 9.67 -8.65 4.93
CA PRO A 181 8.63 -9.58 4.56
C PRO A 181 9.03 -10.92 5.14
N THR A 182 8.41 -11.26 6.21
CA THR A 182 8.52 -12.58 6.80
C THR A 182 7.65 -13.54 6.06
#